data_eff874fdc60fb577d4fa7d1d4204ceb4
#
_entry.id   eff874fdc60fb577d4fa7d1d4204ceb4
#
_cell.length_a   1.000
_cell.length_b   1.000
_cell.length_c   1.000
_cell.angle_alpha   90.00
_cell.angle_beta   90.00
_cell.angle_gamma   90.00
#
_symmetry.space_group_name_H-M   'P 1'
#
loop_
_entity.id
_entity.type
_entity.pdbx_description
1 polymer ?
#
loop_
_entity_poly.entity_id
_entity_poly.type
_entity_poly.pdbx_seq_one_letter_code
_entity_poly.pdbx_strand_id
1 'polypeptide(L)'
;MEASMEVSAHRGAAFHPLAPLGRSWRRMRRRPRATQVRTALIIIAIVVGLIAWLVLAPTGMPGGSDSAGAAEVASSSTKATPPSQASTSSRGVTGTSINVVFPVVAINSLAGKEGFAEDKEYNEQIPAIHLYVNQINNAGGINGRKINPIIVQYDPTNDANMQALCQQWTQGSPAVFAVIDGIGSWEQDDQLCVTQQGQTPLLSAWSTTTNWTNLGSPYLWWTGPDMAPLLDALVQWGVSSGRLGKAVKLGVVVSDQAPDQDALNDFLLPDLKKVGITPLVQTVAGSADATATTNSDAQLAVEKFKAAGVQSVIPLLRENAFFPYVAAETAQQWYPKLLLSDYQSSIEVALGLIPVPYEKALNGQEGVTTETLGGIDDNRPQSQGGYDPGVRACYTTWHAYHPGPIPGTLYHYIEEQGPIQAWCGVIGLFATAAKDAGKNLNRRTFVEAMSKITNYPGTLSPTWTFGPDKFYGPTQYQVVEVHNNEPKSALCKMPKSGIAQGTCWVTVQPFKPLPASG
;
A
#
# COMPACT_ATOMS: atom_id res chain seq x y z
N MET A 1 -10.57 -51.99 41.38
CA MET A 1 -11.72 -51.18 41.83
C MET A 1 -12.25 -50.49 40.59
N GLU A 2 -13.20 -51.14 40.00
CA GLU A 2 -13.99 -50.66 38.85
C GLU A 2 -14.98 -49.62 39.35
N ALA A 3 -15.15 -48.55 38.59
CA ALA A 3 -16.33 -47.71 38.69
C ALA A 3 -16.78 -47.34 37.26
N SER A 4 -17.79 -48.10 36.87
CA SER A 4 -18.66 -47.82 35.72
C SER A 4 -19.37 -46.48 35.91
N MET A 5 -19.50 -45.70 34.84
CA MET A 5 -20.52 -44.64 34.72
C MET A 5 -21.24 -44.69 33.37
N GLU A 6 -22.54 -44.72 33.54
CA GLU A 6 -23.60 -45.00 32.55
C GLU A 6 -23.67 -44.00 31.39
N VAL A 7 -24.00 -44.56 30.25
CA VAL A 7 -24.45 -43.86 29.02
C VAL A 7 -25.94 -43.53 29.17
N SER A 8 -26.28 -42.25 29.16
CA SER A 8 -27.66 -41.79 29.01
C SER A 8 -27.93 -41.40 27.55
N ALA A 9 -28.78 -42.19 26.93
CA ALA A 9 -29.32 -41.97 25.59
C ALA A 9 -30.46 -40.95 25.65
N HIS A 10 -30.37 -39.87 24.91
CA HIS A 10 -31.53 -39.03 24.60
C HIS A 10 -31.89 -39.07 23.11
N ARG A 11 -33.15 -39.36 22.95
CA ARG A 11 -33.96 -39.69 21.77
C ARG A 11 -34.00 -38.60 20.71
N GLY A 12 -34.16 -39.07 19.49
CA GLY A 12 -34.34 -38.40 18.23
C GLY A 12 -35.34 -37.24 18.17
N ALA A 13 -35.03 -36.30 17.34
CA ALA A 13 -35.94 -35.32 16.77
C ALA A 13 -36.07 -35.59 15.26
N ALA A 14 -37.33 -35.68 14.83
CA ALA A 14 -37.76 -36.10 13.52
C ALA A 14 -37.37 -35.07 12.42
N PHE A 15 -36.95 -35.61 11.30
CA PHE A 15 -36.80 -34.85 10.04
C PHE A 15 -38.20 -34.52 9.48
N HIS A 16 -38.46 -33.22 9.24
CA HIS A 16 -39.52 -32.76 8.35
C HIS A 16 -38.94 -32.47 6.96
N PRO A 17 -39.57 -32.96 5.89
CA PRO A 17 -39.13 -32.71 4.54
C PRO A 17 -39.51 -31.28 4.09
N LEU A 18 -38.54 -30.59 3.50
CA LEU A 18 -38.71 -29.28 2.85
C LEU A 18 -39.59 -29.41 1.60
N ALA A 19 -40.67 -28.64 1.54
CA ALA A 19 -41.54 -28.49 0.39
C ALA A 19 -40.82 -27.76 -0.77
N PRO A 20 -41.20 -28.05 -2.05
CA PRO A 20 -40.47 -27.51 -3.20
C PRO A 20 -40.84 -26.05 -3.48
N LEU A 21 -39.82 -25.18 -3.53
CA LEU A 21 -39.85 -23.81 -4.04
C LEU A 21 -40.06 -23.81 -5.57
N GLY A 22 -41.25 -23.96 -6.00
CA GLY A 22 -41.62 -23.96 -7.40
C GLY A 22 -42.87 -23.14 -7.66
N ARG A 23 -42.84 -21.81 -7.57
CA ARG A 23 -43.90 -20.89 -8.07
C ARG A 23 -43.57 -19.40 -7.92
N SER A 24 -42.43 -18.88 -8.44
CA SER A 24 -42.26 -17.43 -8.55
C SER A 24 -41.81 -16.91 -9.91
N TRP A 25 -41.62 -17.79 -10.92
CA TRP A 25 -41.09 -17.36 -12.24
C TRP A 25 -42.15 -17.04 -13.30
N ARG A 26 -43.43 -16.93 -12.95
CA ARG A 26 -44.50 -16.62 -13.92
C ARG A 26 -45.15 -15.24 -13.77
N ARG A 27 -44.58 -14.28 -13.00
CA ARG A 27 -45.15 -12.93 -12.87
C ARG A 27 -44.38 -11.78 -13.52
N MET A 28 -43.32 -12.05 -14.31
CA MET A 28 -42.55 -11.01 -14.96
C MET A 28 -42.83 -10.78 -16.47
N ARG A 29 -43.95 -11.28 -16.96
CA ARG A 29 -44.31 -11.13 -18.40
C ARG A 29 -45.62 -10.38 -18.64
N ARG A 30 -45.97 -9.38 -17.87
CA ARG A 30 -47.05 -8.44 -18.24
C ARG A 30 -46.74 -7.05 -17.73
N ARG A 31 -45.78 -6.34 -18.33
CA ARG A 31 -45.78 -4.88 -18.29
C ARG A 31 -46.58 -4.37 -19.49
N PRO A 32 -47.49 -3.37 -19.32
CA PRO A 32 -48.31 -2.88 -20.41
C PRO A 32 -47.42 -2.17 -21.45
N ARG A 33 -47.69 -2.43 -22.73
CA ARG A 33 -46.99 -1.87 -23.91
C ARG A 33 -46.86 -0.34 -23.91
N ALA A 34 -47.71 0.35 -23.16
CA ALA A 34 -47.65 1.83 -23.03
C ALA A 34 -46.37 2.39 -22.37
N THR A 35 -45.70 1.65 -21.52
CA THR A 35 -44.45 2.11 -20.85
C THR A 35 -43.23 1.98 -21.77
N GLN A 36 -43.22 0.99 -22.66
CA GLN A 36 -42.12 0.82 -23.62
C GLN A 36 -42.13 1.89 -24.74
N VAL A 37 -43.29 2.33 -25.15
CA VAL A 37 -43.44 3.39 -26.16
C VAL A 37 -42.99 4.76 -25.60
N ARG A 38 -43.27 5.04 -24.31
CA ARG A 38 -42.82 6.30 -23.67
C ARG A 38 -41.31 6.36 -23.51
N THR A 39 -40.65 5.27 -23.15
CA THR A 39 -39.18 5.23 -23.03
C THR A 39 -38.49 5.38 -24.39
N ALA A 40 -39.02 4.76 -25.44
CA ALA A 40 -38.49 4.89 -26.80
C ALA A 40 -38.65 6.32 -27.33
N LEU A 41 -39.77 6.99 -27.06
CA LEU A 41 -39.99 8.36 -27.49
C LEU A 41 -39.10 9.38 -26.79
N ILE A 42 -38.74 9.16 -25.52
CA ILE A 42 -37.81 10.01 -24.77
C ILE A 42 -36.38 9.87 -25.34
N ILE A 43 -35.94 8.66 -25.65
CA ILE A 43 -34.60 8.42 -26.25
C ILE A 43 -34.51 9.06 -27.63
N ILE A 44 -35.55 8.97 -28.47
CA ILE A 44 -35.60 9.60 -29.79
C ILE A 44 -35.57 11.13 -29.65
N ALA A 45 -36.26 11.71 -28.67
CA ALA A 45 -36.26 13.18 -28.46
C ALA A 45 -34.88 13.67 -28.01
N ILE A 46 -34.13 12.92 -27.21
CA ILE A 46 -32.75 13.28 -26.80
C ILE A 46 -31.78 13.19 -27.98
N VAL A 47 -31.89 12.17 -28.82
CA VAL A 47 -31.03 12.02 -30.01
C VAL A 47 -31.30 13.09 -31.03
N VAL A 48 -32.56 13.45 -31.29
CA VAL A 48 -32.93 14.52 -32.19
C VAL A 48 -32.48 15.91 -31.67
N GLY A 49 -32.57 16.12 -30.34
CA GLY A 49 -32.07 17.35 -29.70
C GLY A 49 -30.56 17.54 -29.84
N LEU A 50 -29.78 16.45 -29.69
CA LEU A 50 -28.33 16.45 -29.87
C LEU A 50 -27.90 16.70 -31.33
N ILE A 51 -28.63 16.13 -32.30
CA ILE A 51 -28.36 16.36 -33.73
C ILE A 51 -28.73 17.80 -34.12
N ALA A 52 -29.81 18.34 -33.60
CA ALA A 52 -30.21 19.74 -33.87
C ALA A 52 -29.19 20.75 -33.28
N TRP A 53 -28.58 20.44 -32.15
CA TRP A 53 -27.54 21.28 -31.55
C TRP A 53 -26.22 21.26 -32.35
N LEU A 54 -25.88 20.14 -32.98
CA LEU A 54 -24.70 20.00 -33.85
C LEU A 54 -24.86 20.69 -35.22
N VAL A 55 -26.08 20.91 -35.70
CA VAL A 55 -26.34 21.50 -37.02
C VAL A 55 -26.56 23.02 -36.94
N LEU A 56 -26.88 23.59 -35.78
CA LEU A 56 -27.20 25.00 -35.58
C LEU A 56 -26.10 25.81 -34.87
N ALA A 57 -24.90 25.27 -34.72
CA ALA A 57 -23.77 26.05 -34.20
C ALA A 57 -23.28 27.05 -35.29
N PRO A 58 -23.18 28.34 -34.97
CA PRO A 58 -22.76 29.35 -35.97
C PRO A 58 -21.28 29.14 -36.33
N THR A 59 -21.04 28.92 -37.63
CA THR A 59 -19.69 28.92 -38.22
C THR A 59 -19.19 30.35 -38.32
N GLY A 60 -18.42 30.79 -37.35
CA GLY A 60 -17.74 32.08 -37.40
C GLY A 60 -16.38 31.97 -36.72
N MET A 61 -15.36 31.55 -37.44
CA MET A 61 -13.97 31.77 -37.06
C MET A 61 -13.29 32.64 -38.11
N PRO A 62 -12.60 33.72 -37.69
CA PRO A 62 -11.62 34.36 -38.54
C PRO A 62 -10.35 33.53 -38.57
N GLY A 63 -9.79 33.31 -39.76
CA GLY A 63 -8.56 32.57 -39.97
C GLY A 63 -7.35 33.23 -39.29
N GLY A 64 -6.63 32.44 -38.55
CA GLY A 64 -5.28 32.71 -38.10
C GLY A 64 -4.50 31.41 -38.28
N SER A 65 -3.62 31.40 -39.26
CA SER A 65 -2.62 30.37 -39.47
C SER A 65 -1.57 30.52 -38.39
N ASP A 66 -1.53 29.60 -37.43
CA ASP A 66 -0.33 29.36 -36.67
C ASP A 66 -0.12 27.85 -36.49
N SER A 67 1.08 27.46 -36.88
CA SER A 67 1.66 26.15 -36.87
C SER A 67 1.51 25.49 -35.49
N ALA A 68 0.93 24.30 -35.45
CA ALA A 68 0.99 23.39 -34.31
C ALA A 68 2.45 22.97 -34.06
N GLY A 69 3.12 23.71 -33.20
CA GLY A 69 4.31 23.23 -32.52
C GLY A 69 3.88 22.17 -31.52
N ALA A 70 4.40 20.96 -31.70
CA ALA A 70 4.35 19.96 -30.64
C ALA A 70 4.91 20.61 -29.38
N ALA A 71 4.08 20.74 -28.35
CA ALA A 71 4.56 21.11 -27.02
C ALA A 71 5.42 19.95 -26.53
N GLU A 72 6.72 20.09 -26.71
CA GLU A 72 7.75 19.36 -26.01
C GLU A 72 7.54 19.71 -24.52
N VAL A 73 6.95 18.78 -23.77
CA VAL A 73 6.93 18.88 -22.31
C VAL A 73 8.38 18.78 -21.89
N ALA A 74 9.03 19.93 -21.81
CA ALA A 74 10.34 20.03 -21.22
C ALA A 74 10.23 19.53 -19.79
N SER A 75 10.72 18.31 -19.57
CA SER A 75 11.01 17.76 -18.26
C SER A 75 12.05 18.70 -17.63
N SER A 76 11.57 19.74 -16.94
CA SER A 76 12.43 20.59 -16.14
C SER A 76 12.84 19.74 -14.95
N SER A 77 14.04 19.15 -15.01
CA SER A 77 14.74 18.69 -13.82
C SER A 77 14.89 19.91 -12.91
N THR A 78 13.92 20.11 -12.05
CA THR A 78 14.02 21.09 -10.97
C THR A 78 15.11 20.61 -10.05
N LYS A 79 16.27 21.27 -10.16
CA LYS A 79 17.37 21.14 -9.22
C LYS A 79 16.77 21.25 -7.82
N ALA A 80 16.85 20.16 -7.04
CA ALA A 80 16.28 20.09 -5.71
C ALA A 80 16.65 21.35 -4.92
N THR A 81 15.65 22.08 -4.48
CA THR A 81 15.88 23.22 -3.58
C THR A 81 16.43 22.66 -2.27
N PRO A 82 17.49 23.25 -1.69
CA PRO A 82 17.99 22.78 -0.41
C PRO A 82 16.84 22.70 0.61
N PRO A 83 16.82 21.69 1.49
CA PRO A 83 15.72 21.50 2.44
C PRO A 83 15.50 22.79 3.24
N SER A 84 14.28 23.30 3.23
CA SER A 84 13.92 24.46 4.02
C SER A 84 14.13 24.13 5.50
N GLN A 85 14.71 25.05 6.28
CA GLN A 85 14.87 24.81 7.71
C GLN A 85 13.49 24.56 8.35
N ALA A 86 13.41 23.49 9.15
CA ALA A 86 12.19 23.16 9.85
C ALA A 86 11.72 24.29 10.77
N SER A 87 10.42 24.53 10.81
CA SER A 87 9.77 25.55 11.61
C SER A 87 9.99 25.34 13.11
N THR A 88 10.11 26.42 13.88
CA THR A 88 10.10 26.38 15.35
C THR A 88 8.70 26.30 15.95
N SER A 89 7.66 26.08 15.13
CA SER A 89 6.28 25.96 15.58
C SER A 89 6.12 24.78 16.54
N SER A 90 5.47 25.02 17.66
CA SER A 90 5.01 24.03 18.63
C SER A 90 3.49 23.81 18.52
N ARG A 91 2.88 24.14 17.38
CA ARG A 91 1.44 23.91 17.13
C ARG A 91 1.07 22.48 17.48
N GLY A 92 0.02 22.28 18.26
CA GLY A 92 -0.42 20.96 18.73
C GLY A 92 0.31 20.44 19.97
N VAL A 93 1.30 21.17 20.51
CA VAL A 93 2.00 20.84 21.77
C VAL A 93 1.53 21.79 22.87
N THR A 94 1.13 21.23 24.01
CA THR A 94 0.80 21.97 25.23
C THR A 94 1.76 21.60 26.37
N GLY A 95 1.56 22.13 27.55
CA GLY A 95 2.31 21.73 28.75
C GLY A 95 2.08 20.25 29.16
N THR A 96 0.94 19.69 28.78
CA THR A 96 0.49 18.34 29.24
C THR A 96 0.17 17.37 28.12
N SER A 97 0.06 17.83 26.87
CA SER A 97 -0.35 16.97 25.73
C SER A 97 0.36 17.30 24.43
N ILE A 98 0.36 16.33 23.53
CA ILE A 98 0.79 16.40 22.13
C ILE A 98 -0.35 15.86 21.28
N ASN A 99 -0.97 16.69 20.43
CA ASN A 99 -2.04 16.29 19.54
C ASN A 99 -1.44 15.64 18.28
N VAL A 100 -1.81 14.40 18.03
CA VAL A 100 -1.34 13.61 16.89
C VAL A 100 -2.53 13.05 16.14
N VAL A 101 -2.57 13.25 14.82
CA VAL A 101 -3.58 12.67 13.96
C VAL A 101 -3.13 11.28 13.50
N PHE A 102 -4.08 10.37 13.47
CA PHE A 102 -3.96 9.02 12.95
C PHE A 102 -5.04 8.83 11.86
N PRO A 103 -4.71 9.02 10.57
CA PRO A 103 -5.61 8.70 9.49
C PRO A 103 -5.78 7.17 9.40
N VAL A 104 -7.01 6.71 9.31
CA VAL A 104 -7.36 5.29 9.23
C VAL A 104 -8.27 5.09 8.03
N VAL A 105 -7.89 4.19 7.12
CA VAL A 105 -8.71 3.88 5.95
C VAL A 105 -10.05 3.27 6.39
N ALA A 106 -11.14 3.81 5.87
CA ALA A 106 -12.46 3.22 6.03
C ALA A 106 -12.64 2.03 5.07
N ILE A 107 -11.84 0.96 5.26
CA ILE A 107 -11.73 -0.16 4.31
C ILE A 107 -13.06 -0.81 3.97
N ASN A 108 -13.99 -0.85 4.93
CA ASN A 108 -15.33 -1.40 4.70
C ASN A 108 -16.14 -0.56 3.68
N SER A 109 -15.78 0.71 3.45
CA SER A 109 -16.39 1.53 2.41
C SER A 109 -15.88 1.17 1.02
N LEU A 110 -14.73 0.50 0.94
CA LEU A 110 -14.08 0.04 -0.29
C LEU A 110 -14.43 -1.40 -0.62
N ALA A 111 -15.03 -2.16 0.31
CA ALA A 111 -15.39 -3.55 0.10
C ALA A 111 -16.26 -3.72 -1.16
N GLY A 112 -15.77 -4.54 -2.08
CA GLY A 112 -16.41 -4.80 -3.38
C GLY A 112 -16.25 -3.71 -4.44
N LYS A 113 -15.55 -2.60 -4.16
CA LYS A 113 -15.26 -1.55 -5.16
C LYS A 113 -13.91 -1.78 -5.85
N GLU A 114 -12.85 -2.01 -5.08
CA GLU A 114 -11.47 -2.08 -5.55
C GLU A 114 -10.90 -3.51 -5.52
N GLY A 115 -11.74 -4.53 -5.45
CA GLY A 115 -11.28 -5.91 -5.29
C GLY A 115 -10.91 -6.29 -3.85
N PHE A 116 -11.02 -5.36 -2.91
CA PHE A 116 -10.85 -5.65 -1.49
C PHE A 116 -11.99 -6.54 -1.01
N ALA A 117 -11.64 -7.64 -0.35
CA ALA A 117 -12.58 -8.38 0.47
C ALA A 117 -12.89 -7.56 1.73
N GLU A 118 -14.01 -7.87 2.38
CA GLU A 118 -14.32 -7.35 3.70
C GLU A 118 -13.19 -7.79 4.66
N ASP A 119 -12.31 -6.87 5.01
CA ASP A 119 -11.15 -7.16 5.84
C ASP A 119 -11.46 -6.79 7.29
N LYS A 120 -11.67 -7.81 8.11
CA LYS A 120 -11.97 -7.63 9.53
C LYS A 120 -10.77 -7.13 10.33
N GLU A 121 -9.56 -7.40 9.87
CA GLU A 121 -8.34 -7.01 10.56
C GLU A 121 -8.06 -5.52 10.44
N TYR A 122 -8.51 -4.87 9.37
CA TYR A 122 -8.49 -3.41 9.31
C TYR A 122 -9.33 -2.75 10.41
N ASN A 123 -10.30 -3.45 10.98
CA ASN A 123 -11.03 -2.95 12.15
C ASN A 123 -10.16 -2.89 13.41
N GLU A 124 -9.05 -3.63 13.44
CA GLU A 124 -8.13 -3.65 14.58
C GLU A 124 -7.15 -2.47 14.59
N GLN A 125 -7.09 -1.64 13.56
CA GLN A 125 -6.22 -0.46 13.52
C GLN A 125 -6.49 0.50 14.67
N ILE A 126 -7.76 0.85 14.92
CA ILE A 126 -8.14 1.78 15.98
C ILE A 126 -7.80 1.23 17.36
N PRO A 127 -8.14 -0.04 17.70
CA PRO A 127 -7.66 -0.69 18.92
C PRO A 127 -6.13 -0.69 19.04
N ALA A 128 -5.38 -0.97 17.96
CA ALA A 128 -3.92 -0.97 17.97
C ALA A 128 -3.35 0.43 18.27
N ILE A 129 -3.86 1.48 17.63
CA ILE A 129 -3.46 2.87 17.91
C ILE A 129 -3.68 3.19 19.39
N HIS A 130 -4.86 2.88 19.93
CA HIS A 130 -5.15 3.12 21.34
C HIS A 130 -4.24 2.32 22.26
N LEU A 131 -3.95 1.06 21.94
CA LEU A 131 -3.06 0.22 22.73
C LEU A 131 -1.67 0.85 22.87
N TYR A 132 -1.02 1.16 21.74
CA TYR A 132 0.35 1.66 21.74
C TYR A 132 0.45 3.09 22.27
N VAL A 133 -0.50 3.95 21.98
CA VAL A 133 -0.58 5.29 22.58
C VAL A 133 -0.77 5.21 24.08
N ASN A 134 -1.67 4.34 24.58
CA ASN A 134 -1.90 4.15 26.00
C ASN A 134 -0.69 3.58 26.71
N GLN A 135 0.04 2.66 26.08
CA GLN A 135 1.29 2.12 26.64
C GLN A 135 2.30 3.25 26.91
N ILE A 136 2.51 4.15 25.94
CA ILE A 136 3.39 5.31 26.08
C ILE A 136 2.87 6.26 27.17
N ASN A 137 1.59 6.57 27.14
CA ASN A 137 0.97 7.50 28.08
C ASN A 137 1.01 6.99 29.54
N ASN A 138 0.83 5.69 29.75
CA ASN A 138 0.88 5.04 31.07
C ASN A 138 2.32 4.94 31.59
N ALA A 139 3.30 4.87 30.70
CA ALA A 139 4.73 4.93 31.06
C ALA A 139 5.23 6.36 31.40
N GLY A 140 4.32 7.33 31.54
CA GLY A 140 4.65 8.73 31.87
C GLY A 140 4.65 9.68 30.67
N GLY A 141 4.27 9.20 29.51
CA GLY A 141 4.20 9.99 28.27
C GLY A 141 5.55 10.44 27.73
N ILE A 142 5.54 11.49 26.92
CA ILE A 142 6.70 12.06 26.26
C ILE A 142 7.15 13.31 27.03
N ASN A 143 8.21 13.21 27.81
CA ASN A 143 8.71 14.30 28.66
C ASN A 143 7.62 14.93 29.55
N GLY A 144 6.73 14.08 30.11
CA GLY A 144 5.60 14.47 30.97
C GLY A 144 4.32 14.89 30.22
N ARG A 145 4.30 14.84 28.89
CA ARG A 145 3.11 15.10 28.06
C ARG A 145 2.49 13.80 27.59
N LYS A 146 1.18 13.73 27.57
CA LYS A 146 0.45 12.60 26.97
C LYS A 146 0.23 12.84 25.48
N ILE A 147 0.33 11.80 24.69
CA ILE A 147 -0.18 11.81 23.31
C ILE A 147 -1.70 11.85 23.39
N ASN A 148 -2.29 12.85 22.74
CA ASN A 148 -3.73 12.95 22.51
C ASN A 148 -4.03 12.47 21.09
N PRO A 149 -4.51 11.24 20.87
CA PRO A 149 -4.77 10.70 19.54
C PRO A 149 -6.04 11.31 18.95
N ILE A 150 -5.93 11.80 17.73
CA ILE A 150 -7.04 12.26 16.89
C ILE A 150 -7.17 11.25 15.75
N ILE A 151 -8.05 10.27 15.93
CA ILE A 151 -8.24 9.20 14.94
C ILE A 151 -9.29 9.66 13.94
N VAL A 152 -8.96 9.62 12.65
CA VAL A 152 -9.83 10.07 11.55
C VAL A 152 -9.97 8.96 10.53
N GLN A 153 -11.18 8.43 10.39
CA GLN A 153 -11.50 7.52 9.30
C GLN A 153 -11.77 8.31 8.01
N TYR A 154 -11.22 7.86 6.90
CA TYR A 154 -11.37 8.50 5.60
C TYR A 154 -11.51 7.48 4.47
N ASP A 155 -12.09 7.92 3.36
CA ASP A 155 -12.18 7.17 2.11
C ASP A 155 -11.04 7.65 1.18
N PRO A 156 -10.02 6.82 0.88
CA PRO A 156 -8.89 7.20 0.05
C PRO A 156 -9.28 7.44 -1.43
N THR A 157 -10.50 7.10 -1.83
CA THR A 157 -11.03 7.39 -3.17
C THR A 157 -11.72 8.76 -3.26
N ASN A 158 -11.68 9.57 -2.19
CA ASN A 158 -12.33 10.87 -2.12
C ASN A 158 -11.33 12.00 -1.88
N ASP A 159 -10.65 12.44 -2.93
CA ASP A 159 -9.62 13.48 -2.89
C ASP A 159 -10.08 14.79 -2.25
N ALA A 160 -11.32 15.22 -2.53
CA ALA A 160 -11.84 16.45 -1.95
C ALA A 160 -11.97 16.36 -0.42
N ASN A 161 -12.33 15.19 0.10
CA ASN A 161 -12.37 14.94 1.55
C ASN A 161 -10.95 14.93 2.12
N MET A 162 -10.01 14.26 1.47
CA MET A 162 -8.61 14.19 1.92
C MET A 162 -7.98 15.58 1.98
N GLN A 163 -8.18 16.43 0.98
CA GLN A 163 -7.72 17.82 0.99
C GLN A 163 -8.36 18.63 2.14
N ALA A 164 -9.66 18.47 2.38
CA ALA A 164 -10.35 19.15 3.48
C ALA A 164 -9.78 18.71 4.84
N LEU A 165 -9.52 17.43 5.02
CA LEU A 165 -8.89 16.88 6.23
C LEU A 165 -7.48 17.44 6.43
N CYS A 166 -6.66 17.50 5.37
CA CYS A 166 -5.35 18.11 5.44
C CYS A 166 -5.41 19.56 5.91
N GLN A 167 -6.28 20.38 5.35
CA GLN A 167 -6.48 21.77 5.78
C GLN A 167 -6.91 21.85 7.23
N GLN A 168 -7.83 20.98 7.66
CA GLN A 168 -8.26 20.90 9.05
C GLN A 168 -7.08 20.59 9.99
N TRP A 169 -6.22 19.64 9.66
CA TRP A 169 -5.10 19.25 10.51
C TRP A 169 -4.01 20.30 10.56
N THR A 170 -3.73 20.94 9.44
CA THR A 170 -2.62 21.89 9.33
C THR A 170 -2.98 23.29 9.79
N GLN A 171 -4.22 23.72 9.63
CA GLN A 171 -4.68 25.09 9.90
C GLN A 171 -5.85 25.17 10.90
N GLY A 172 -6.67 24.11 11.00
CA GLY A 172 -7.90 24.09 11.78
C GLY A 172 -7.68 23.85 13.29
N SER A 173 -8.77 23.49 13.96
CA SER A 173 -8.82 23.13 15.39
C SER A 173 -9.41 21.74 15.54
N PRO A 174 -8.88 20.92 16.47
CA PRO A 174 -7.74 21.19 17.36
C PRO A 174 -6.42 21.34 16.61
N ALA A 175 -5.47 22.11 17.16
CA ALA A 175 -4.13 22.24 16.60
C ALA A 175 -3.40 20.90 16.64
N VAL A 176 -2.78 20.49 15.53
CA VAL A 176 -2.07 19.22 15.35
C VAL A 176 -0.56 19.42 15.30
N PHE A 177 0.20 18.55 15.96
CA PHE A 177 1.66 18.57 15.94
C PHE A 177 2.23 17.69 14.82
N ALA A 178 1.70 16.47 14.69
CA ALA A 178 2.16 15.50 13.70
C ALA A 178 1.00 14.64 13.17
N VAL A 179 1.20 14.05 12.00
CA VAL A 179 0.34 13.01 11.41
C VAL A 179 1.13 11.71 11.40
N ILE A 180 0.55 10.62 11.85
CA ILE A 180 1.13 9.29 11.80
C ILE A 180 0.24 8.40 10.95
N ASP A 181 0.72 8.04 9.78
CA ASP A 181 0.05 7.16 8.83
C ASP A 181 0.71 5.77 8.86
N GLY A 182 0.25 4.94 9.79
CA GLY A 182 0.84 3.62 10.04
C GLY A 182 0.63 2.61 8.92
N ILE A 183 -0.32 2.85 8.01
CA ILE A 183 -0.56 1.98 6.85
C ILE A 183 -0.04 2.61 5.56
N GLY A 184 0.27 3.92 5.56
CA GLY A 184 0.83 4.59 4.41
C GLY A 184 -0.17 4.88 3.29
N SER A 185 -1.47 4.82 3.59
CA SER A 185 -2.53 5.07 2.61
C SER A 185 -2.88 6.54 2.41
N TRP A 186 -2.29 7.44 3.22
CA TRP A 186 -2.36 8.89 3.03
C TRP A 186 -1.25 9.32 2.08
N GLU A 187 -1.57 9.45 0.80
CA GLU A 187 -0.57 9.47 -0.26
C GLU A 187 -0.52 10.77 -1.08
N GLN A 188 0.53 10.89 -1.89
CA GLN A 188 0.72 11.87 -2.95
C GLN A 188 0.54 13.35 -2.52
N ASP A 189 -0.30 14.10 -3.23
CA ASP A 189 -0.53 15.53 -2.99
C ASP A 189 -1.02 15.81 -1.56
N ASP A 190 -1.73 14.88 -0.95
CA ASP A 190 -2.19 14.99 0.43
C ASP A 190 -1.05 14.92 1.44
N GLN A 191 0.00 14.15 1.15
CA GLN A 191 1.24 14.18 1.95
C GLN A 191 1.95 15.53 1.82
N LEU A 192 2.02 16.08 0.62
CA LEU A 192 2.62 17.39 0.38
C LEU A 192 1.79 18.53 0.99
N CYS A 193 0.46 18.40 1.00
CA CYS A 193 -0.40 19.33 1.73
C CYS A 193 -0.04 19.36 3.22
N VAL A 194 0.15 18.20 3.85
CA VAL A 194 0.53 18.11 5.27
C VAL A 194 1.94 18.62 5.51
N THR A 195 2.90 18.17 4.70
CA THR A 195 4.33 18.37 4.95
C THR A 195 4.85 19.70 4.38
N GLN A 196 4.64 19.96 3.11
CA GLN A 196 5.15 21.15 2.44
C GLN A 196 4.31 22.39 2.77
N GLN A 197 2.99 22.31 2.58
CA GLN A 197 2.11 23.46 2.82
C GLN A 197 1.85 23.66 4.33
N GLY A 198 1.56 22.58 5.05
CA GLY A 198 1.26 22.61 6.48
C GLY A 198 2.49 22.64 7.39
N GLN A 199 3.69 22.40 6.86
CA GLN A 199 4.94 22.25 7.63
C GLN A 199 4.78 21.34 8.84
N THR A 200 3.96 20.28 8.71
CA THR A 200 3.60 19.37 9.78
C THR A 200 4.30 18.03 9.56
N PRO A 201 5.03 17.50 10.57
CA PRO A 201 5.65 16.19 10.46
C PRO A 201 4.64 15.11 10.11
N LEU A 202 4.95 14.31 9.09
CA LEU A 202 4.21 13.14 8.68
C LEU A 202 5.16 11.94 8.67
N LEU A 203 4.79 10.91 9.43
CA LEU A 203 5.47 9.63 9.44
C LEU A 203 4.57 8.62 8.74
N SER A 204 5.08 7.98 7.69
CA SER A 204 4.33 7.01 6.88
C SER A 204 5.04 5.66 6.84
N ALA A 205 4.27 4.58 6.73
CA ALA A 205 4.81 3.22 6.75
C ALA A 205 5.35 2.77 5.40
N TRP A 206 4.73 3.18 4.31
CA TRP A 206 5.07 2.71 2.97
C TRP A 206 6.22 3.50 2.33
N SER A 207 6.46 3.25 1.08
CA SER A 207 7.60 3.76 0.33
C SER A 207 7.21 4.75 -0.75
N THR A 208 8.13 5.62 -1.11
CA THR A 208 7.99 6.57 -2.23
C THR A 208 9.33 6.82 -2.91
N THR A 209 9.35 7.70 -3.90
CA THR A 209 10.57 8.09 -4.59
C THR A 209 11.35 9.17 -3.82
N THR A 210 12.66 9.22 -4.05
CA THR A 210 13.54 10.29 -3.55
C THR A 210 13.00 11.68 -3.90
N ASN A 211 12.50 11.87 -5.12
CA ASN A 211 11.94 13.14 -5.56
C ASN A 211 10.77 13.57 -4.69
N TRP A 212 9.85 12.65 -4.43
CA TRP A 212 8.67 12.91 -3.61
C TRP A 212 9.04 13.20 -2.15
N THR A 213 9.95 12.41 -1.61
CA THR A 213 10.51 12.63 -0.26
C THR A 213 11.13 14.00 -0.14
N ASN A 214 11.91 14.42 -1.14
CA ASN A 214 12.55 15.74 -1.17
C ASN A 214 11.52 16.88 -1.21
N LEU A 215 10.41 16.73 -1.93
CA LEU A 215 9.34 17.72 -1.92
C LEU A 215 8.69 17.87 -0.55
N GLY A 216 8.49 16.78 0.20
CA GLY A 216 7.93 16.78 1.55
C GLY A 216 8.94 17.07 2.67
N SER A 217 10.25 17.10 2.37
CA SER A 217 11.29 17.32 3.37
C SER A 217 11.26 18.76 3.94
N PRO A 218 11.64 18.95 5.20
CA PRO A 218 12.16 17.96 6.15
C PRO A 218 11.07 17.28 7.00
N TYR A 219 9.82 17.32 6.60
CA TYR A 219 8.69 16.90 7.41
C TYR A 219 8.15 15.51 7.05
N LEU A 220 8.49 14.97 5.88
CA LEU A 220 8.04 13.65 5.40
C LEU A 220 9.09 12.59 5.76
N TRP A 221 8.67 11.57 6.52
CA TRP A 221 9.51 10.48 6.98
C TRP A 221 8.86 9.14 6.69
N TRP A 222 9.64 8.17 6.19
CA TRP A 222 9.17 6.85 5.79
C TRP A 222 9.80 5.75 6.62
N THR A 223 9.01 4.78 7.04
CA THR A 223 9.52 3.52 7.61
C THR A 223 9.75 2.45 6.55
N GLY A 224 9.18 2.61 5.36
CA GLY A 224 9.50 1.84 4.16
C GLY A 224 10.73 2.37 3.42
N PRO A 225 11.17 1.71 2.35
CA PRO A 225 12.36 2.09 1.59
C PRO A 225 12.13 3.31 0.69
N ASP A 226 13.23 3.97 0.34
CA ASP A 226 13.27 4.82 -0.85
C ASP A 226 13.36 3.94 -2.11
N MET A 227 12.63 4.31 -3.14
CA MET A 227 12.55 3.53 -4.39
C MET A 227 13.84 3.56 -5.19
N ALA A 228 14.65 4.62 -5.12
CA ALA A 228 15.89 4.68 -5.88
C ALA A 228 16.84 3.52 -5.52
N PRO A 229 17.28 3.34 -4.26
CA PRO A 229 18.15 2.23 -3.91
C PRO A 229 17.47 0.85 -4.03
N LEU A 230 16.15 0.78 -3.88
CA LEU A 230 15.44 -0.50 -4.00
C LEU A 230 15.36 -0.96 -5.47
N LEU A 231 15.06 -0.06 -6.40
CA LEU A 231 15.03 -0.38 -7.84
C LEU A 231 16.43 -0.70 -8.37
N ASP A 232 17.47 0.01 -7.91
CA ASP A 232 18.85 -0.37 -8.23
C ASP A 232 19.18 -1.78 -7.71
N ALA A 233 18.77 -2.12 -6.48
CA ALA A 233 18.90 -3.46 -5.93
C ALA A 233 18.17 -4.53 -6.80
N LEU A 234 16.95 -4.20 -7.26
CA LEU A 234 16.17 -5.08 -8.14
C LEU A 234 16.88 -5.33 -9.47
N VAL A 235 17.42 -4.28 -10.10
CA VAL A 235 18.15 -4.39 -11.36
C VAL A 235 19.45 -5.19 -11.19
N GLN A 236 20.25 -4.88 -10.16
CA GLN A 236 21.50 -5.60 -9.88
C GLN A 236 21.25 -7.08 -9.60
N TRP A 237 20.23 -7.39 -8.77
CA TRP A 237 19.85 -8.78 -8.52
C TRP A 237 19.32 -9.46 -9.79
N GLY A 238 18.43 -8.81 -10.53
CA GLY A 238 17.87 -9.36 -11.75
C GLY A 238 18.95 -9.74 -12.78
N VAL A 239 19.98 -8.90 -12.94
CA VAL A 239 21.12 -9.16 -13.82
C VAL A 239 21.99 -10.29 -13.29
N SER A 240 22.38 -10.22 -12.00
CA SER A 240 23.27 -11.24 -11.41
C SER A 240 22.66 -12.63 -11.35
N SER A 241 21.34 -12.71 -11.28
CA SER A 241 20.57 -13.96 -11.26
C SER A 241 20.14 -14.45 -12.65
N GLY A 242 20.44 -13.69 -13.71
CA GLY A 242 20.05 -14.01 -15.10
C GLY A 242 18.57 -13.78 -15.43
N ARG A 243 17.80 -13.15 -14.53
CA ARG A 243 16.39 -12.81 -14.75
C ARG A 243 16.22 -11.58 -15.63
N LEU A 244 17.22 -10.72 -15.64
CA LEU A 244 17.39 -9.58 -16.52
C LEU A 244 18.65 -9.76 -17.36
N GLY A 245 18.62 -9.31 -18.62
CA GLY A 245 19.75 -9.35 -19.52
C GLY A 245 19.33 -9.04 -20.96
N LYS A 246 20.31 -8.85 -21.85
CA LYS A 246 20.07 -8.50 -23.27
C LYS A 246 19.24 -9.55 -24.04
N ALA A 247 19.27 -10.81 -23.59
CA ALA A 247 18.50 -11.89 -24.21
C ALA A 247 17.06 -11.99 -23.65
N VAL A 248 16.75 -11.33 -22.54
CA VAL A 248 15.44 -11.33 -21.90
C VAL A 248 14.64 -10.14 -22.39
N LYS A 249 13.50 -10.38 -23.01
CA LYS A 249 12.58 -9.31 -23.37
C LYS A 249 11.84 -8.84 -22.12
N LEU A 250 12.19 -7.64 -21.66
CA LEU A 250 11.64 -7.01 -20.45
C LEU A 250 10.48 -6.11 -20.80
N GLY A 251 9.39 -6.24 -20.06
CA GLY A 251 8.29 -5.28 -19.94
C GLY A 251 8.37 -4.48 -18.63
N VAL A 252 7.93 -3.26 -18.65
CA VAL A 252 7.63 -2.47 -17.46
C VAL A 252 6.21 -1.98 -17.58
N VAL A 253 5.38 -2.31 -16.59
CA VAL A 253 4.04 -1.73 -16.47
C VAL A 253 4.06 -0.73 -15.32
N VAL A 254 3.58 0.48 -15.59
CA VAL A 254 3.66 1.61 -14.65
C VAL A 254 2.34 2.36 -14.64
N SER A 255 1.96 2.94 -13.50
CA SER A 255 0.79 3.80 -13.44
C SER A 255 1.10 5.20 -14.01
N ASP A 256 0.06 5.94 -14.36
CA ASP A 256 0.16 7.33 -14.82
C ASP A 256 0.39 8.33 -13.68
N GLN A 257 0.46 7.87 -12.44
CA GLN A 257 0.65 8.73 -11.27
C GLN A 257 2.08 9.30 -11.22
N ALA A 258 2.21 10.57 -10.81
CA ALA A 258 3.48 11.27 -10.84
C ALA A 258 4.62 10.55 -10.09
N PRO A 259 4.45 10.02 -8.85
CA PRO A 259 5.52 9.28 -8.19
C PRO A 259 5.94 8.00 -8.93
N ASP A 260 5.00 7.33 -9.60
CA ASP A 260 5.26 6.11 -10.34
C ASP A 260 6.03 6.40 -11.63
N GLN A 261 5.69 7.52 -12.28
CA GLN A 261 6.44 8.02 -13.43
C GLN A 261 7.85 8.49 -13.05
N ASP A 262 8.03 9.11 -11.88
CA ASP A 262 9.35 9.44 -11.33
C ASP A 262 10.17 8.16 -11.09
N ALA A 263 9.57 7.15 -10.46
CA ALA A 263 10.24 5.86 -10.22
C ALA A 263 10.72 5.21 -11.53
N LEU A 264 9.90 5.29 -12.58
CA LEU A 264 10.26 4.80 -13.90
C LEU A 264 11.39 5.61 -14.52
N ASN A 265 11.19 6.93 -14.67
CA ASN A 265 12.01 7.77 -15.55
C ASN A 265 13.33 8.18 -14.90
N ASP A 266 13.32 8.47 -13.60
CA ASP A 266 14.49 8.99 -12.89
C ASP A 266 15.35 7.88 -12.27
N PHE A 267 14.77 6.69 -12.04
CA PHE A 267 15.49 5.59 -11.38
C PHE A 267 15.55 4.32 -12.23
N LEU A 268 14.42 3.67 -12.53
CA LEU A 268 14.45 2.34 -13.17
C LEU A 268 15.05 2.36 -14.58
N LEU A 269 14.61 3.27 -15.45
CA LEU A 269 15.12 3.33 -16.84
C LEU A 269 16.62 3.69 -16.90
N PRO A 270 17.14 4.64 -16.12
CA PRO A 270 18.57 4.87 -16.02
C PRO A 270 19.37 3.64 -15.58
N ASP A 271 18.90 2.91 -14.58
CA ASP A 271 19.59 1.71 -14.08
C ASP A 271 19.57 0.55 -15.09
N LEU A 272 18.44 0.32 -15.76
CA LEU A 272 18.36 -0.62 -16.86
C LEU A 272 19.28 -0.24 -18.04
N LYS A 273 19.38 1.06 -18.34
CA LYS A 273 20.27 1.57 -19.38
C LYS A 273 21.76 1.34 -19.04
N LYS A 274 22.17 1.51 -17.77
CA LYS A 274 23.55 1.22 -17.31
C LYS A 274 23.96 -0.23 -17.63
N VAL A 275 23.01 -1.18 -17.57
CA VAL A 275 23.24 -2.60 -17.89
C VAL A 275 22.87 -2.98 -19.32
N GLY A 276 22.53 -1.99 -20.15
CA GLY A 276 22.26 -2.18 -21.59
C GLY A 276 20.92 -2.84 -21.90
N ILE A 277 19.92 -2.65 -21.04
CA ILE A 277 18.55 -3.16 -21.20
C ILE A 277 17.62 -2.00 -21.57
N THR A 278 16.75 -2.22 -22.56
CA THR A 278 15.68 -1.30 -22.93
C THR A 278 14.36 -2.06 -22.84
N PRO A 279 13.49 -1.73 -21.87
CA PRO A 279 12.20 -2.41 -21.69
C PRO A 279 11.15 -1.92 -22.70
N LEU A 280 10.13 -2.74 -22.91
CA LEU A 280 8.86 -2.28 -23.46
C LEU A 280 8.01 -1.70 -22.31
N VAL A 281 7.68 -0.42 -22.34
CA VAL A 281 6.91 0.24 -21.28
C VAL A 281 5.43 0.32 -21.68
N GLN A 282 4.55 0.02 -20.73
CA GLN A 282 3.09 0.26 -20.84
C GLN A 282 2.64 1.03 -19.60
N THR A 283 1.84 2.07 -19.85
CA THR A 283 1.22 2.86 -18.79
C THR A 283 -0.23 2.45 -18.63
N VAL A 284 -0.69 2.39 -17.39
CA VAL A 284 -2.08 2.13 -16.99
C VAL A 284 -2.58 3.27 -16.09
N ALA A 285 -3.88 3.51 -16.08
CA ALA A 285 -4.44 4.45 -15.12
C ALA A 285 -4.23 3.96 -13.68
N GLY A 286 -3.76 4.84 -12.80
CA GLY A 286 -3.42 4.55 -11.41
C GLY A 286 -4.28 5.26 -10.38
N SER A 287 -5.23 6.12 -10.81
CA SER A 287 -6.15 6.78 -9.89
C SER A 287 -7.20 5.80 -9.37
N ALA A 288 -7.48 5.88 -8.07
CA ALA A 288 -8.44 4.99 -7.40
C ALA A 288 -9.88 5.15 -7.93
N ASP A 289 -10.24 6.30 -8.48
CA ASP A 289 -11.54 6.56 -9.09
C ASP A 289 -11.64 6.07 -10.55
N ALA A 290 -10.51 5.68 -11.16
CA ALA A 290 -10.41 5.28 -12.58
C ALA A 290 -10.52 3.77 -12.82
N THR A 291 -11.11 2.98 -11.92
CA THR A 291 -11.12 1.49 -11.93
C THR A 291 -11.47 0.89 -13.31
N ALA A 292 -12.47 1.43 -14.01
CA ALA A 292 -12.85 0.91 -15.33
C ALA A 292 -11.75 1.12 -16.38
N THR A 293 -11.07 2.27 -16.35
CA THR A 293 -9.95 2.59 -17.22
C THR A 293 -8.74 1.74 -16.87
N THR A 294 -8.42 1.61 -15.58
CA THR A 294 -7.34 0.76 -15.07
C THR A 294 -7.48 -0.68 -15.56
N ASN A 295 -8.70 -1.25 -15.47
CA ASN A 295 -8.98 -2.60 -15.94
C ASN A 295 -8.77 -2.73 -17.47
N SER A 296 -9.22 -1.77 -18.27
CA SER A 296 -9.04 -1.80 -19.73
C SER A 296 -7.58 -1.62 -20.15
N ASP A 297 -6.87 -0.73 -19.48
CA ASP A 297 -5.45 -0.47 -19.74
C ASP A 297 -4.59 -1.68 -19.36
N ALA A 298 -4.89 -2.33 -18.23
CA ALA A 298 -4.24 -3.56 -17.81
C ALA A 298 -4.40 -4.69 -18.84
N GLN A 299 -5.63 -4.88 -19.38
CA GLN A 299 -5.88 -5.85 -20.46
C GLN A 299 -5.04 -5.53 -21.70
N LEU A 300 -5.00 -4.27 -22.12
CA LEU A 300 -4.23 -3.82 -23.27
C LEU A 300 -2.71 -3.96 -23.05
N ALA A 301 -2.21 -3.66 -21.85
CA ALA A 301 -0.80 -3.81 -21.51
C ALA A 301 -0.36 -5.29 -21.62
N VAL A 302 -1.15 -6.21 -21.06
CA VAL A 302 -0.89 -7.65 -21.14
C VAL A 302 -0.93 -8.12 -22.60
N GLU A 303 -1.92 -7.71 -23.40
CA GLU A 303 -2.01 -8.03 -24.83
C GLU A 303 -0.75 -7.61 -25.60
N LYS A 304 -0.30 -6.37 -25.40
CA LYS A 304 0.89 -5.82 -26.05
C LYS A 304 2.16 -6.56 -25.63
N PHE A 305 2.33 -6.84 -24.34
CA PHE A 305 3.48 -7.58 -23.84
C PHE A 305 3.51 -9.00 -24.40
N LYS A 306 2.37 -9.70 -24.39
CA LYS A 306 2.24 -11.05 -24.95
C LYS A 306 2.56 -11.06 -26.44
N ALA A 307 2.01 -10.13 -27.21
CA ALA A 307 2.28 -10.01 -28.66
C ALA A 307 3.75 -9.70 -28.96
N ALA A 308 4.40 -8.91 -28.11
CA ALA A 308 5.83 -8.60 -28.24
C ALA A 308 6.74 -9.75 -27.77
N GLY A 309 6.19 -10.78 -27.14
CA GLY A 309 6.97 -11.90 -26.57
C GLY A 309 7.79 -11.49 -25.35
N VAL A 310 7.27 -10.61 -24.51
CA VAL A 310 7.86 -10.24 -23.22
C VAL A 310 7.94 -11.46 -22.33
N GLN A 311 9.07 -11.64 -21.64
CA GLN A 311 9.38 -12.81 -20.81
C GLN A 311 9.39 -12.47 -19.33
N SER A 312 9.82 -11.25 -18.99
CA SER A 312 9.82 -10.74 -17.62
C SER A 312 9.13 -9.38 -17.57
N VAL A 313 8.47 -9.07 -16.45
CA VAL A 313 7.81 -7.79 -16.22
C VAL A 313 8.21 -7.24 -14.85
N ILE A 314 8.54 -5.95 -14.80
CA ILE A 314 8.66 -5.19 -13.56
C ILE A 314 7.38 -4.35 -13.42
N PRO A 315 6.53 -4.61 -12.42
CA PRO A 315 5.38 -3.76 -12.14
C PRO A 315 5.78 -2.59 -11.22
N LEU A 316 5.51 -1.38 -11.68
CA LEU A 316 5.54 -0.14 -10.88
C LEU A 316 4.09 0.31 -10.68
N LEU A 317 3.34 -0.47 -9.93
CA LEU A 317 1.91 -0.35 -9.78
C LEU A 317 1.53 -0.38 -8.30
N ARG A 318 0.58 0.46 -7.93
CA ARG A 318 -0.12 0.36 -6.66
C ARG A 318 -1.10 -0.79 -6.67
N GLU A 319 -1.61 -1.14 -5.51
CA GLU A 319 -2.57 -2.23 -5.31
C GLU A 319 -3.76 -2.13 -6.27
N ASN A 320 -4.37 -0.96 -6.38
CA ASN A 320 -5.53 -0.69 -7.25
C ASN A 320 -5.28 -0.92 -8.74
N ALA A 321 -4.01 -0.88 -9.19
CA ALA A 321 -3.62 -1.18 -10.57
C ALA A 321 -2.93 -2.55 -10.70
N PHE A 322 -2.25 -3.02 -9.66
CA PHE A 322 -1.58 -4.32 -9.67
C PHE A 322 -2.58 -5.49 -9.75
N PHE A 323 -3.67 -5.45 -8.98
CA PHE A 323 -4.72 -6.48 -9.07
C PHE A 323 -5.35 -6.57 -10.46
N PRO A 324 -5.81 -5.48 -11.09
CA PRO A 324 -6.28 -5.49 -12.47
C PRO A 324 -5.26 -6.08 -13.45
N TYR A 325 -3.97 -5.76 -13.26
CA TYR A 325 -2.90 -6.28 -14.12
C TYR A 325 -2.77 -7.82 -14.00
N VAL A 326 -2.69 -8.35 -12.78
CA VAL A 326 -2.64 -9.80 -12.54
C VAL A 326 -3.93 -10.51 -12.98
N ALA A 327 -5.08 -9.86 -12.85
CA ALA A 327 -6.35 -10.35 -13.38
C ALA A 327 -6.33 -10.46 -14.91
N ALA A 328 -5.72 -9.47 -15.58
CA ALA A 328 -5.56 -9.48 -17.03
C ALA A 328 -4.62 -10.60 -17.51
N GLU A 329 -3.50 -10.83 -16.80
CA GLU A 329 -2.60 -11.98 -17.07
C GLU A 329 -3.37 -13.30 -16.98
N THR A 330 -4.18 -13.46 -15.95
CA THR A 330 -4.98 -14.66 -15.72
C THR A 330 -6.05 -14.85 -16.80
N ALA A 331 -6.77 -13.81 -17.15
CA ALA A 331 -7.79 -13.84 -18.19
C ALA A 331 -7.22 -14.21 -19.57
N GLN A 332 -6.01 -13.72 -19.87
CA GLN A 332 -5.33 -13.99 -21.13
C GLN A 332 -4.45 -15.26 -21.10
N GLN A 333 -4.40 -15.96 -19.96
CA GLN A 333 -3.56 -17.15 -19.74
C GLN A 333 -2.09 -16.90 -20.15
N TRP A 334 -1.56 -15.74 -19.77
CA TRP A 334 -0.19 -15.35 -20.02
C TRP A 334 0.49 -15.03 -18.68
N TYR A 335 1.53 -15.76 -18.36
CA TYR A 335 2.19 -15.73 -17.05
C TYR A 335 3.68 -15.45 -17.22
N PRO A 336 4.09 -14.20 -17.36
CA PRO A 336 5.49 -13.83 -17.43
C PRO A 336 6.17 -14.00 -16.07
N LYS A 337 7.50 -13.91 -16.03
CA LYS A 337 8.19 -13.76 -14.76
C LYS A 337 8.01 -12.35 -14.25
N LEU A 338 7.32 -12.19 -13.13
CA LEU A 338 7.25 -10.91 -12.43
C LEU A 338 8.48 -10.73 -11.55
N LEU A 339 9.08 -9.55 -11.61
CA LEU A 339 10.17 -9.12 -10.73
C LEU A 339 9.59 -8.06 -9.79
N LEU A 340 9.30 -8.48 -8.56
CA LEU A 340 8.55 -7.71 -7.58
C LEU A 340 9.48 -6.88 -6.69
N SER A 341 8.92 -5.85 -6.05
CA SER A 341 9.61 -5.05 -5.04
C SER A 341 8.59 -4.48 -4.06
N ASP A 342 9.05 -3.86 -2.98
CA ASP A 342 8.19 -3.11 -2.05
C ASP A 342 7.57 -1.87 -2.72
N TYR A 343 7.79 -1.70 -4.02
CA TYR A 343 7.17 -0.62 -4.74
C TYR A 343 5.65 -0.73 -4.64
N GLN A 344 5.05 0.24 -3.97
CA GLN A 344 3.60 0.33 -3.80
C GLN A 344 2.96 -0.99 -3.34
N SER A 345 3.63 -1.71 -2.44
CA SER A 345 3.14 -2.96 -1.85
C SER A 345 2.99 -4.13 -2.82
N SER A 346 3.65 -4.11 -3.99
CA SER A 346 3.58 -5.23 -4.95
C SER A 346 3.93 -6.57 -4.31
N ILE A 347 4.89 -6.59 -3.37
CA ILE A 347 5.24 -7.78 -2.60
C ILE A 347 4.14 -8.18 -1.62
N GLU A 348 3.59 -7.23 -0.89
CA GLU A 348 2.54 -7.49 0.11
C GLU A 348 1.24 -7.95 -0.53
N VAL A 349 0.87 -7.31 -1.63
CA VAL A 349 -0.30 -7.68 -2.42
C VAL A 349 -0.20 -9.11 -2.93
N ALA A 350 0.99 -9.55 -3.34
CA ALA A 350 1.22 -10.94 -3.72
C ALA A 350 1.02 -11.92 -2.55
N LEU A 351 1.03 -11.46 -1.30
CA LEU A 351 1.02 -12.33 -0.12
C LEU A 351 -0.37 -12.70 0.39
N GLY A 352 -1.33 -11.84 0.37
CA GLY A 352 -2.52 -12.12 1.17
C GLY A 352 -3.85 -11.63 0.64
N LEU A 353 -3.85 -10.61 -0.17
CA LEU A 353 -5.09 -9.99 -0.64
C LEU A 353 -5.60 -10.58 -1.95
N ILE A 354 -4.90 -11.59 -2.51
CA ILE A 354 -5.20 -12.07 -3.85
C ILE A 354 -6.13 -13.26 -3.81
N PRO A 355 -7.30 -13.14 -4.45
CA PRO A 355 -8.22 -14.27 -4.62
C PRO A 355 -7.55 -15.45 -5.32
N VAL A 356 -7.95 -16.65 -4.92
CA VAL A 356 -7.55 -17.97 -5.48
C VAL A 356 -7.35 -18.02 -7.01
N PRO A 357 -8.09 -17.26 -7.87
CA PRO A 357 -7.90 -17.32 -9.32
C PRO A 357 -6.51 -16.92 -9.81
N TYR A 358 -5.73 -16.16 -9.02
CA TYR A 358 -4.45 -15.59 -9.47
C TYR A 358 -3.22 -16.41 -9.07
N GLU A 359 -3.40 -17.58 -8.48
CA GLU A 359 -2.32 -18.47 -8.06
C GLU A 359 -1.26 -18.70 -9.14
N LYS A 360 -1.70 -18.94 -10.39
CA LYS A 360 -0.76 -19.20 -11.49
C LYS A 360 0.08 -17.98 -11.89
N ALA A 361 -0.46 -16.79 -11.74
CA ALA A 361 0.26 -15.57 -12.07
C ALA A 361 1.34 -15.26 -11.02
N LEU A 362 1.13 -15.66 -9.78
CA LEU A 362 1.96 -15.24 -8.65
C LEU A 362 2.88 -16.33 -8.11
N ASN A 363 2.54 -17.62 -8.25
CA ASN A 363 3.37 -18.69 -7.73
C ASN A 363 4.76 -18.72 -8.40
N GLY A 364 5.81 -18.77 -7.61
CA GLY A 364 7.19 -18.77 -8.08
C GLY A 364 7.68 -17.41 -8.59
N GLN A 365 6.93 -16.33 -8.37
CA GLN A 365 7.44 -14.98 -8.64
C GLN A 365 8.44 -14.56 -7.57
N GLU A 366 9.41 -13.74 -7.96
CA GLU A 366 10.52 -13.36 -7.10
C GLU A 366 10.65 -11.85 -7.02
N GLY A 367 11.27 -11.37 -5.97
CA GLY A 367 11.47 -9.94 -5.80
C GLY A 367 12.47 -9.58 -4.73
N VAL A 368 12.71 -8.28 -4.62
CA VAL A 368 13.53 -7.68 -3.58
C VAL A 368 12.62 -6.96 -2.58
N THR A 369 12.88 -7.14 -1.30
CA THR A 369 12.11 -6.49 -0.24
C THR A 369 13.02 -6.04 0.89
N THR A 370 12.67 -4.93 1.52
CA THR A 370 13.29 -4.48 2.77
C THR A 370 12.61 -5.07 3.99
N GLU A 371 11.50 -5.79 3.78
CA GLU A 371 10.67 -6.27 4.86
C GLU A 371 11.16 -7.57 5.49
N THR A 372 10.90 -7.68 6.78
CA THR A 372 11.09 -8.90 7.55
C THR A 372 9.87 -9.78 7.39
N LEU A 373 9.97 -10.76 6.51
CA LEU A 373 8.91 -11.72 6.22
C LEU A 373 9.13 -13.00 7.03
N GLY A 374 9.06 -12.90 8.35
CA GLY A 374 9.14 -14.05 9.24
C GLY A 374 7.76 -14.49 9.73
N GLY A 375 7.54 -15.79 9.89
CA GLY A 375 6.31 -16.30 10.52
C GLY A 375 6.23 -15.86 11.99
N ILE A 376 5.06 -15.47 12.46
CA ILE A 376 4.82 -14.94 13.82
C ILE A 376 5.23 -15.92 14.93
N ASP A 377 5.06 -17.20 14.69
CA ASP A 377 5.43 -18.27 15.63
C ASP A 377 6.89 -18.72 15.52
N ASP A 378 7.69 -18.01 14.72
CA ASP A 378 9.06 -18.40 14.51
C ASP A 378 9.94 -17.97 15.70
N ASN A 379 10.10 -18.87 16.65
CA ASN A 379 10.99 -18.70 17.80
C ASN A 379 12.48 -18.83 17.45
N ARG A 380 12.83 -19.01 16.17
CA ARG A 380 14.23 -19.07 15.76
C ARG A 380 14.93 -17.74 16.06
N PRO A 381 16.23 -17.76 16.36
CA PRO A 381 17.01 -16.53 16.42
C PRO A 381 16.98 -15.80 15.07
N GLN A 382 17.10 -14.49 15.08
CA GLN A 382 17.17 -13.67 13.86
C GLN A 382 18.25 -14.17 12.88
N SER A 383 19.39 -14.64 13.40
CA SER A 383 20.48 -15.24 12.60
C SER A 383 20.06 -16.50 11.83
N GLN A 384 18.92 -17.07 12.16
CA GLN A 384 18.33 -18.26 11.51
C GLN A 384 17.02 -17.92 10.80
N GLY A 385 16.76 -16.63 10.51
CA GLY A 385 15.54 -16.15 9.87
C GLY A 385 14.35 -15.97 10.81
N GLY A 386 14.57 -15.87 12.11
CA GLY A 386 13.54 -15.55 13.09
C GLY A 386 13.24 -14.05 13.16
N TYR A 387 12.29 -13.69 14.03
CA TYR A 387 11.83 -12.30 14.15
C TYR A 387 12.90 -11.33 14.60
N ASP A 388 12.80 -10.14 14.03
CA ASP A 388 13.46 -8.96 14.54
C ASP A 388 12.90 -8.54 15.91
N PRO A 389 13.75 -7.97 16.78
CA PRO A 389 13.33 -7.58 18.13
C PRO A 389 12.15 -6.61 18.16
N GLY A 390 12.06 -5.69 17.19
CA GLY A 390 10.96 -4.73 17.06
C GLY A 390 9.63 -5.43 16.78
N VAL A 391 9.60 -6.33 15.82
CA VAL A 391 8.44 -7.16 15.48
C VAL A 391 7.97 -7.95 16.71
N ARG A 392 8.88 -8.64 17.36
CA ARG A 392 8.58 -9.45 18.55
C ARG A 392 7.98 -8.62 19.69
N ALA A 393 8.49 -7.43 19.93
CA ALA A 393 7.98 -6.53 20.97
C ALA A 393 6.53 -6.09 20.67
N CYS A 394 6.23 -5.76 19.42
CA CYS A 394 4.88 -5.38 18.98
C CYS A 394 3.90 -6.53 19.16
N TYR A 395 4.25 -7.73 18.70
CA TYR A 395 3.41 -8.92 18.87
C TYR A 395 3.19 -9.27 20.34
N THR A 396 4.23 -9.26 21.16
CA THR A 396 4.09 -9.53 22.58
C THR A 396 3.10 -8.56 23.25
N THR A 397 3.16 -7.30 22.87
CA THR A 397 2.25 -6.27 23.37
C THR A 397 0.82 -6.50 22.88
N TRP A 398 0.67 -6.80 21.60
CA TRP A 398 -0.66 -7.03 20.99
C TRP A 398 -1.33 -8.27 21.58
N HIS A 399 -0.64 -9.39 21.66
CA HIS A 399 -1.20 -10.64 22.20
C HIS A 399 -1.48 -10.59 23.71
N ALA A 400 -0.77 -9.77 24.46
CA ALA A 400 -1.14 -9.51 25.85
C ALA A 400 -2.45 -8.73 25.97
N TYR A 401 -2.77 -7.88 24.99
CA TYR A 401 -4.01 -7.12 24.91
C TYR A 401 -5.15 -7.95 24.29
N HIS A 402 -4.87 -8.68 23.23
CA HIS A 402 -5.82 -9.50 22.48
C HIS A 402 -5.40 -10.98 22.56
N PRO A 403 -5.73 -11.68 23.66
CA PRO A 403 -5.36 -13.08 23.82
C PRO A 403 -6.20 -13.97 22.89
N GLY A 404 -5.82 -14.03 21.65
CA GLY A 404 -6.29 -14.97 20.65
C GLY A 404 -5.28 -16.08 20.42
N PRO A 405 -5.59 -17.13 19.65
CA PRO A 405 -4.57 -18.03 19.17
C PRO A 405 -3.54 -17.18 18.42
N ILE A 406 -2.28 -17.28 18.80
CA ILE A 406 -1.20 -16.71 18.02
C ILE A 406 -1.32 -17.33 16.63
N PRO A 407 -1.53 -16.53 15.58
CA PRO A 407 -1.64 -17.08 14.26
C PRO A 407 -0.30 -17.71 13.88
N GLY A 408 -0.24 -19.03 13.87
CA GLY A 408 0.98 -19.80 13.56
C GLY A 408 1.34 -19.79 12.09
N THR A 409 0.95 -18.76 11.35
CA THR A 409 1.10 -18.80 9.90
C THR A 409 1.33 -17.42 9.32
N LEU A 410 2.03 -17.40 8.21
CA LEU A 410 2.34 -16.20 7.46
C LEU A 410 1.08 -15.40 7.06
N TYR A 411 -0.02 -16.09 6.87
CA TYR A 411 -1.31 -15.50 6.54
C TYR A 411 -1.80 -14.54 7.61
N HIS A 412 -1.82 -15.00 8.86
CA HIS A 412 -2.16 -14.12 9.99
C HIS A 412 -1.10 -13.04 10.23
N TYR A 413 0.14 -13.31 9.86
CA TYR A 413 1.21 -12.33 9.90
C TYR A 413 0.89 -11.10 9.05
N ILE A 414 0.37 -11.29 7.84
CA ILE A 414 0.05 -10.17 6.95
C ILE A 414 -1.15 -9.39 7.46
N GLU A 415 -2.18 -10.08 7.91
CA GLU A 415 -3.37 -9.46 8.48
C GLU A 415 -3.04 -8.62 9.73
N GLU A 416 -2.07 -9.06 10.54
CA GLU A 416 -1.60 -8.33 11.71
C GLU A 416 -0.42 -7.39 11.40
N GLN A 417 0.35 -7.64 10.34
CA GLN A 417 1.54 -6.87 10.00
C GLN A 417 1.20 -5.42 9.67
N GLY A 418 0.34 -5.18 8.71
CA GLY A 418 -0.06 -3.85 8.32
C GLY A 418 -0.73 -3.10 9.47
N PRO A 419 -1.90 -3.55 9.96
CA PRO A 419 -2.65 -2.77 10.93
C PRO A 419 -2.00 -2.73 12.33
N ILE A 420 -1.19 -3.72 12.70
CA ILE A 420 -0.67 -3.83 14.08
C ILE A 420 0.80 -3.47 14.15
N GLN A 421 1.67 -4.12 13.38
CA GLN A 421 3.10 -3.86 13.43
C GLN A 421 3.47 -2.49 12.91
N ALA A 422 2.87 -2.07 11.80
CA ALA A 422 3.11 -0.75 11.23
C ALA A 422 2.74 0.34 12.23
N TRP A 423 1.56 0.28 12.84
CA TRP A 423 1.16 1.23 13.88
C TRP A 423 2.08 1.21 15.09
N CYS A 424 2.45 0.01 15.58
CA CYS A 424 3.40 -0.13 16.68
C CYS A 424 4.73 0.56 16.39
N GLY A 425 5.31 0.25 15.24
CA GLY A 425 6.62 0.77 14.86
C GLY A 425 6.63 2.27 14.67
N VAL A 426 5.68 2.81 13.91
CA VAL A 426 5.63 4.24 13.60
C VAL A 426 5.28 5.08 14.84
N ILE A 427 4.36 4.62 15.70
CA ILE A 427 4.04 5.28 16.98
C ILE A 427 5.27 5.26 17.92
N GLY A 428 5.96 4.13 18.01
CA GLY A 428 7.18 4.01 18.81
C GLY A 428 8.31 4.92 18.31
N LEU A 429 8.51 4.99 16.99
CA LEU A 429 9.46 5.88 16.34
C LEU A 429 9.16 7.36 16.63
N PHE A 430 7.90 7.76 16.46
CA PHE A 430 7.44 9.10 16.80
C PHE A 430 7.71 9.45 18.27
N ALA A 431 7.35 8.55 19.18
CA ALA A 431 7.55 8.76 20.61
C ALA A 431 9.03 8.91 20.98
N THR A 432 9.90 8.12 20.35
CA THR A 432 11.35 8.19 20.53
C THR A 432 11.88 9.55 20.07
N ALA A 433 11.57 9.94 18.84
CA ALA A 433 12.01 11.24 18.30
C ALA A 433 11.50 12.43 19.12
N ALA A 434 10.20 12.39 19.51
CA ALA A 434 9.61 13.45 20.32
C ALA A 434 10.19 13.51 21.73
N LYS A 435 10.62 12.38 22.31
CA LYS A 435 11.31 12.31 23.59
C LYS A 435 12.73 12.90 23.48
N ASP A 436 13.45 12.56 22.43
CA ASP A 436 14.81 13.02 22.17
C ASP A 436 14.87 14.51 21.79
N ALA A 437 13.79 15.05 21.20
CA ALA A 437 13.61 16.49 20.99
C ALA A 437 13.53 17.30 22.31
N GLY A 438 13.30 16.61 23.44
CA GLY A 438 13.35 17.19 24.78
C GLY A 438 12.10 18.01 25.17
N LYS A 439 12.24 18.78 26.26
CA LYS A 439 11.12 19.56 26.81
C LYS A 439 10.65 20.70 25.90
N ASN A 440 11.52 21.22 25.05
CA ASN A 440 11.20 22.29 24.10
C ASN A 440 10.72 21.72 22.75
N LEU A 441 9.90 20.70 22.79
CA LEU A 441 9.37 20.02 21.59
C LEU A 441 8.69 21.03 20.67
N ASN A 442 9.22 21.16 19.48
CA ASN A 442 8.69 21.88 18.34
C ASN A 442 9.07 21.15 17.05
N ARG A 443 8.57 21.56 15.91
CA ARG A 443 8.80 20.86 14.64
C ARG A 443 10.28 20.76 14.27
N ARG A 444 11.08 21.81 14.54
CA ARG A 444 12.54 21.79 14.29
C ARG A 444 13.24 20.76 15.17
N THR A 445 13.03 20.81 16.49
CA THR A 445 13.70 19.88 17.40
C THR A 445 13.25 18.44 17.17
N PHE A 446 12.02 18.22 16.68
CA PHE A 446 11.54 16.91 16.28
C PHE A 446 12.29 16.39 15.03
N VAL A 447 12.40 17.21 13.97
CA VAL A 447 13.14 16.89 12.75
C VAL A 447 14.61 16.60 13.04
N GLU A 448 15.24 17.44 13.89
CA GLU A 448 16.62 17.21 14.34
C GLU A 448 16.80 15.90 15.13
N ALA A 449 15.82 15.53 15.91
CA ALA A 449 15.82 14.25 16.63
C ALA A 449 15.65 13.07 15.66
N MET A 450 14.67 13.14 14.74
CA MET A 450 14.46 12.12 13.71
C MET A 450 15.73 11.85 12.92
N SER A 451 16.43 12.90 12.47
CA SER A 451 17.66 12.78 11.67
C SER A 451 18.86 12.16 12.41
N LYS A 452 18.75 11.94 13.71
CA LYS A 452 19.80 11.32 14.54
C LYS A 452 19.49 9.87 14.92
N ILE A 453 18.30 9.38 14.59
CA ILE A 453 17.92 8.01 14.91
C ILE A 453 18.68 7.04 14.01
N THR A 454 19.45 6.16 14.64
CA THR A 454 20.21 5.10 13.95
C THR A 454 19.95 3.76 14.59
N ASN A 455 19.91 2.70 13.77
CA ASN A 455 19.71 1.32 14.23
C ASN A 455 18.47 1.13 15.13
N TYR A 456 17.42 1.92 14.88
CA TYR A 456 16.15 1.73 15.57
C TYR A 456 15.57 0.36 15.23
N PRO A 457 15.09 -0.44 16.21
CA PRO A 457 14.47 -1.72 15.93
C PRO A 457 13.23 -1.53 15.06
N GLY A 458 13.33 -1.91 13.79
CA GLY A 458 12.22 -1.81 12.85
C GLY A 458 11.13 -2.85 13.13
N THR A 459 9.95 -2.60 12.63
CA THR A 459 8.81 -3.53 12.73
C THR A 459 8.41 -4.11 11.38
N LEU A 460 8.72 -3.39 10.30
CA LEU A 460 8.53 -3.86 8.92
C LEU A 460 9.87 -4.27 8.28
N SER A 461 10.98 -3.72 8.72
CA SER A 461 12.33 -4.09 8.31
C SER A 461 13.23 -4.25 9.54
N PRO A 462 14.38 -4.94 9.45
CA PRO A 462 15.21 -5.28 10.61
C PRO A 462 15.60 -4.09 11.46
N THR A 463 16.04 -3.02 10.82
CA THR A 463 16.43 -1.77 11.48
C THR A 463 16.10 -0.57 10.62
N TRP A 464 15.81 0.55 11.28
CA TRP A 464 15.64 1.84 10.65
C TRP A 464 16.78 2.79 11.04
N THR A 465 17.34 3.47 10.05
CA THR A 465 18.35 4.49 10.23
C THR A 465 18.01 5.68 9.35
N PHE A 466 17.89 6.83 9.98
CA PHE A 466 17.61 8.11 9.32
C PHE A 466 18.84 9.02 9.33
N GLY A 467 18.78 10.15 8.65
CA GLY A 467 19.87 11.12 8.58
C GLY A 467 19.37 12.49 8.19
N PRO A 468 20.26 13.51 8.15
CA PRO A 468 19.89 14.86 7.70
C PRO A 468 19.29 14.90 6.29
N ASP A 469 19.79 14.02 5.40
CA ASP A 469 19.36 13.91 4.01
C ASP A 469 18.80 12.50 3.70
N LYS A 470 18.47 11.72 4.73
CA LYS A 470 17.91 10.38 4.62
C LYS A 470 16.60 10.28 5.41
N PHE A 471 15.49 10.37 4.71
CA PHE A 471 14.14 10.42 5.28
C PHE A 471 13.41 9.08 5.27
N TYR A 472 14.08 7.98 4.96
CA TYR A 472 13.57 6.62 4.96
C TYR A 472 14.36 5.72 5.89
N GLY A 473 13.70 4.71 6.49
CA GLY A 473 14.28 3.87 7.55
C GLY A 473 15.21 2.76 7.06
N PRO A 474 14.78 1.90 6.13
CA PRO A 474 15.50 0.68 5.76
C PRO A 474 16.91 0.94 5.24
N THR A 475 17.81 -0.02 5.54
CA THR A 475 19.22 0.01 5.10
C THR A 475 19.63 -1.29 4.41
N GLN A 476 18.75 -2.28 4.40
CA GLN A 476 19.02 -3.62 3.91
C GLN A 476 17.82 -4.13 3.10
N TYR A 477 18.07 -5.06 2.19
CA TYR A 477 17.06 -5.78 1.45
C TYR A 477 17.38 -7.27 1.39
N GLN A 478 16.38 -8.09 1.16
CA GLN A 478 16.50 -9.51 0.89
C GLN A 478 15.83 -9.86 -0.43
N VAL A 479 16.11 -11.06 -0.95
CA VAL A 479 15.42 -11.62 -2.11
C VAL A 479 14.46 -12.70 -1.63
N VAL A 480 13.24 -12.64 -2.13
CA VAL A 480 12.17 -13.56 -1.75
C VAL A 480 11.50 -14.18 -2.97
N GLU A 481 10.84 -15.30 -2.76
CA GLU A 481 10.01 -15.99 -3.76
C GLU A 481 8.62 -16.26 -3.18
N VAL A 482 7.57 -16.03 -3.99
CA VAL A 482 6.18 -16.32 -3.62
C VAL A 482 5.89 -17.79 -3.80
N HIS A 483 5.45 -18.45 -2.75
CA HIS A 483 4.89 -19.79 -2.80
C HIS A 483 3.40 -19.73 -2.52
N ASN A 484 2.62 -20.02 -3.54
CA ASN A 484 1.17 -19.95 -3.48
C ASN A 484 0.58 -21.36 -3.45
N ASN A 485 -0.32 -21.60 -2.49
CA ASN A 485 -1.07 -22.87 -2.37
C ASN A 485 -0.20 -24.15 -2.26
N GLU A 486 0.93 -24.08 -1.56
CA GLU A 486 1.75 -25.26 -1.27
C GLU A 486 1.44 -25.85 0.14
N PRO A 487 0.41 -26.69 0.30
CA PRO A 487 0.02 -27.20 1.62
C PRO A 487 1.05 -28.17 2.23
N LYS A 488 2.12 -28.50 1.50
CA LYS A 488 3.12 -29.48 1.92
C LYS A 488 4.47 -28.88 2.26
N SER A 489 4.69 -27.59 1.98
CA SER A 489 5.94 -26.94 2.37
C SER A 489 5.98 -26.78 3.88
N ALA A 490 7.08 -27.21 4.51
CA ALA A 490 7.33 -26.96 5.94
C ALA A 490 7.46 -25.45 6.23
N LEU A 491 7.67 -24.64 5.18
CA LEU A 491 7.85 -23.19 5.21
C LEU A 491 6.51 -22.43 5.09
N CYS A 492 5.49 -23.04 4.48
CA CYS A 492 4.18 -22.45 4.25
C CYS A 492 3.08 -23.21 5.00
N LYS A 493 3.25 -23.46 6.29
CA LYS A 493 2.23 -24.10 7.12
C LYS A 493 1.11 -23.12 7.43
N MET A 494 0.06 -23.16 6.63
CA MET A 494 -1.09 -22.28 6.76
C MET A 494 -2.28 -22.96 7.45
N PRO A 495 -3.08 -22.27 8.28
CA PRO A 495 -4.32 -22.82 8.80
C PRO A 495 -5.34 -23.04 7.66
N LYS A 496 -6.26 -23.96 7.88
CA LYS A 496 -7.22 -24.43 6.87
C LYS A 496 -8.36 -23.44 6.56
N SER A 497 -8.35 -22.26 7.10
CA SER A 497 -9.44 -21.29 6.93
C SER A 497 -8.87 -19.89 6.64
N GLY A 498 -9.06 -19.39 5.44
CA GLY A 498 -8.66 -18.05 5.05
C GLY A 498 -8.74 -17.82 3.53
N ILE A 499 -8.69 -16.58 3.10
CA ILE A 499 -8.91 -16.16 1.71
C ILE A 499 -7.77 -16.61 0.79
N ALA A 500 -6.55 -16.69 1.28
CA ALA A 500 -5.37 -17.12 0.53
C ALA A 500 -4.69 -18.32 1.21
N GLN A 501 -5.37 -19.47 1.22
CA GLN A 501 -4.82 -20.68 1.81
C GLN A 501 -3.53 -21.08 1.08
N GLY A 502 -2.40 -20.95 1.74
CA GLY A 502 -1.14 -21.51 1.28
C GLY A 502 -0.20 -20.54 0.55
N THR A 503 -0.42 -19.23 0.61
CA THR A 503 0.55 -18.26 0.08
C THR A 503 1.57 -17.89 1.15
N CYS A 504 2.85 -17.93 0.81
CA CYS A 504 3.93 -17.45 1.68
C CYS A 504 5.12 -16.93 0.88
N TRP A 505 5.97 -16.15 1.55
CA TRP A 505 7.26 -15.76 1.05
C TRP A 505 8.36 -16.66 1.59
N VAL A 506 9.26 -17.05 0.73
CA VAL A 506 10.45 -17.79 1.11
C VAL A 506 11.67 -16.92 0.80
N THR A 507 12.53 -16.71 1.80
CA THR A 507 13.79 -16.00 1.59
C THR A 507 14.71 -16.85 0.70
N VAL A 508 15.03 -16.34 -0.48
CA VAL A 508 15.97 -16.94 -1.44
C VAL A 508 17.39 -16.45 -1.17
N GLN A 509 17.54 -15.18 -0.84
CA GLN A 509 18.81 -14.60 -0.41
C GLN A 509 18.58 -13.78 0.86
N PRO A 510 19.43 -13.93 1.90
CA PRO A 510 19.30 -13.21 3.14
C PRO A 510 19.56 -11.72 2.96
N PHE A 511 19.24 -10.96 4.00
CA PHE A 511 19.46 -9.52 4.04
C PHE A 511 20.90 -9.13 3.69
N LYS A 512 21.02 -8.13 2.85
CA LYS A 512 22.27 -7.46 2.47
C LYS A 512 22.05 -5.95 2.36
N PRO A 513 23.09 -5.13 2.46
CA PRO A 513 22.93 -3.68 2.39
C PRO A 513 22.22 -3.23 1.10
N LEU A 514 21.31 -2.25 1.22
CA LEU A 514 20.80 -1.53 0.06
C LEU A 514 21.96 -0.83 -0.66
N PRO A 515 21.95 -0.74 -1.99
CA PRO A 515 22.88 0.09 -2.73
C PRO A 515 22.86 1.52 -2.20
N ALA A 516 24.00 2.20 -2.24
CA ALA A 516 24.01 3.64 -1.98
C ALA A 516 23.19 4.33 -3.07
N SER A 517 22.27 5.20 -2.67
CA SER A 517 21.59 6.11 -3.63
C SER A 517 22.67 6.93 -4.34
N GLY A 518 22.79 6.74 -5.65
CA GLY A 518 23.79 7.38 -6.49
C GLY A 518 23.53 8.88 -6.70
#